data_693e32c28c36ba40ebdead498ba32325
#
_entry.id   693e32c28c36ba40ebdead498ba32325
#
_cell.length_a   1.000
_cell.length_b   1.000
_cell.length_c   1.000
_cell.angle_alpha   90.00
_cell.angle_beta   90.00
_cell.angle_gamma   90.00
#
_symmetry.space_group_name_H-M   'P 1'
#
loop_
_entity.id
_entity.type
_entity.pdbx_description
1 polymer ?
#
loop_
_entity_poly.entity_id
_entity_poly.type
_entity_poly.pdbx_seq_one_letter_code
_entity_poly.pdbx_strand_id
1 'polypeptide(L)'
;MTGDDPHAPHVPLSHRVPGLGALELLLAVARHGSLGRAARDVGITQPAASSRVRSMERQLGVALLDRSPRGSRLTDAGALVTDWARRVVEAAEAFDAGAQALRDRRDSRLRVAASMTIAEYLLPGWLIALRGERPDTAVSLLVGNSAAVARRLVTGEADLGFVEGLSIPEGLDGTVIAHDRLVVVVAPSHPWARRRSPLLPGELAATPLILREHGSGTRQVLDAALAVHGGLAQPLLELSSTTAVKGAAESGAGPCVLSELALGEELSSRRLVKVPIAGVRLRRQLRAVWPGGHRPTGPARDLLSLTGRDA
;
A
#
# COMPACT_ATOMS: atom_id res chain seq x y z
N MET A 1 11.90 33.41 45.60
CA MET A 1 11.26 33.81 44.35
C MET A 1 12.37 34.00 43.33
N THR A 2 12.83 32.91 42.74
CA THR A 2 13.85 32.93 41.68
C THR A 2 13.08 32.75 40.37
N GLY A 3 12.99 33.87 39.60
CA GLY A 3 12.33 33.92 38.32
C GLY A 3 13.05 33.03 37.31
N ASP A 4 12.31 32.11 36.74
CA ASP A 4 12.71 31.32 35.56
C ASP A 4 12.78 32.29 34.37
N ASP A 5 13.98 32.54 33.84
CA ASP A 5 14.21 33.39 32.68
C ASP A 5 13.76 32.64 31.42
N PRO A 6 12.67 33.04 30.74
CA PRO A 6 12.15 32.34 29.57
C PRO A 6 13.07 32.43 28.33
N HIS A 7 14.20 33.11 28.38
CA HIS A 7 15.13 33.31 27.29
C HIS A 7 16.50 32.64 27.49
N ALA A 8 16.68 31.79 28.50
CA ALA A 8 17.91 31.02 28.61
C ALA A 8 18.01 30.07 27.36
N PRO A 9 19.19 30.08 26.66
CA PRO A 9 19.32 29.22 25.44
C PRO A 9 19.13 27.76 25.83
N HIS A 10 18.14 27.12 25.21
CA HIS A 10 17.85 25.71 25.40
C HIS A 10 19.03 24.87 24.85
N VAL A 11 19.92 24.44 25.73
CA VAL A 11 20.99 23.50 25.36
C VAL A 11 20.38 22.11 25.15
N PRO A 12 20.47 21.55 23.94
CA PRO A 12 19.90 20.21 23.66
C PRO A 12 20.48 19.15 24.59
N LEU A 13 19.65 18.21 25.04
CA LEU A 13 20.07 17.09 25.91
C LEU A 13 21.23 16.28 25.31
N SER A 14 21.32 16.17 23.98
CA SER A 14 22.42 15.49 23.26
C SER A 14 23.81 16.03 23.57
N HIS A 15 23.93 17.31 24.04
CA HIS A 15 25.19 17.88 24.46
C HIS A 15 25.51 17.68 25.95
N ARG A 16 24.53 17.33 26.77
CA ARG A 16 24.65 17.18 28.21
C ARG A 16 24.55 15.75 28.71
N VAL A 17 23.86 14.90 27.95
CA VAL A 17 23.64 13.48 28.28
C VAL A 17 24.43 12.61 27.32
N PRO A 18 25.19 11.62 27.82
CA PRO A 18 25.86 10.64 26.96
C PRO A 18 24.87 9.85 26.06
N GLY A 19 25.30 9.50 24.86
CA GLY A 19 24.47 8.69 23.95
C GLY A 19 24.19 7.29 24.48
N LEU A 20 23.05 6.69 24.12
CA LEU A 20 22.58 5.39 24.62
C LEU A 20 23.67 4.30 24.59
N GLY A 21 24.39 4.14 23.49
CA GLY A 21 25.44 3.13 23.39
C GLY A 21 26.61 3.35 24.37
N ALA A 22 26.81 4.58 24.92
CA ALA A 22 27.79 4.82 26.00
C ALA A 22 27.21 4.39 27.34
N LEU A 23 25.91 4.64 27.57
CA LEU A 23 25.21 4.19 28.77
C LEU A 23 25.11 2.68 28.85
N GLU A 24 24.77 2.00 27.73
CA GLU A 24 24.77 0.53 27.63
C GLU A 24 26.14 -0.08 27.94
N LEU A 25 27.20 0.54 27.40
CA LEU A 25 28.57 0.12 27.73
C LEU A 25 28.88 0.24 29.23
N LEU A 26 28.46 1.35 29.90
CA LEU A 26 28.65 1.55 31.34
C LEU A 26 27.90 0.46 32.13
N LEU A 27 26.65 0.14 31.74
CA LEU A 27 25.88 -0.94 32.35
C LEU A 27 26.56 -2.30 32.15
N ALA A 28 27.14 -2.56 30.99
CA ALA A 28 27.91 -3.77 30.74
C ALA A 28 29.18 -3.85 31.59
N VAL A 29 29.88 -2.71 31.80
CA VAL A 29 31.05 -2.66 32.69
C VAL A 29 30.64 -2.96 34.14
N ALA A 30 29.51 -2.41 34.59
CA ALA A 30 28.96 -2.66 35.93
C ALA A 30 28.65 -4.15 36.13
N ARG A 31 28.07 -4.83 35.14
CA ARG A 31 27.75 -6.26 35.17
C ARG A 31 29.00 -7.17 35.17
N HIS A 32 29.97 -6.84 34.35
CA HIS A 32 31.11 -7.71 34.11
C HIS A 32 32.34 -7.42 34.95
N GLY A 33 32.41 -6.23 35.61
CA GLY A 33 33.59 -5.78 36.35
C GLY A 33 34.87 -5.69 35.48
N SER A 34 34.72 -5.65 34.15
CA SER A 34 35.83 -5.65 33.21
C SER A 34 35.44 -4.97 31.90
N LEU A 35 36.20 -3.94 31.53
CA LEU A 35 35.99 -3.21 30.28
C LEU A 35 36.16 -4.09 29.04
N GLY A 36 37.09 -5.05 29.05
CA GLY A 36 37.29 -5.97 27.92
C GLY A 36 36.13 -6.94 27.73
N ARG A 37 35.51 -7.43 28.82
CA ARG A 37 34.32 -8.29 28.76
C ARG A 37 33.11 -7.50 28.32
N ALA A 38 32.92 -6.28 28.88
CA ALA A 38 31.84 -5.36 28.48
C ALA A 38 31.93 -4.98 27.00
N ALA A 39 33.13 -4.69 26.48
CA ALA A 39 33.33 -4.39 25.06
C ALA A 39 32.86 -5.51 24.14
N ARG A 40 33.16 -6.76 24.49
CA ARG A 40 32.69 -7.95 23.73
C ARG A 40 31.19 -8.11 23.80
N ASP A 41 30.59 -7.86 24.97
CA ASP A 41 29.15 -7.95 25.19
C ASP A 41 28.36 -6.97 24.30
N VAL A 42 28.86 -5.72 24.16
CA VAL A 42 28.24 -4.69 23.30
C VAL A 42 28.78 -4.65 21.86
N GLY A 43 29.55 -5.66 21.45
CA GLY A 43 30.00 -5.84 20.06
C GLY A 43 31.04 -4.82 19.57
N ILE A 44 31.89 -4.26 20.47
CA ILE A 44 32.94 -3.32 20.09
C ILE A 44 34.33 -3.74 20.56
N THR A 45 35.38 -3.12 20.02
CA THR A 45 36.76 -3.40 20.46
C THR A 45 37.04 -2.75 21.82
N GLN A 46 37.96 -3.33 22.61
CA GLN A 46 38.37 -2.78 23.89
C GLN A 46 38.95 -1.34 23.79
N PRO A 47 39.78 -0.98 22.78
CA PRO A 47 40.19 0.41 22.57
C PRO A 47 39.03 1.37 22.34
N ALA A 48 38.02 0.95 21.55
CA ALA A 48 36.82 1.76 21.30
C ALA A 48 36.00 1.96 22.59
N ALA A 49 35.80 0.89 23.39
CA ALA A 49 35.16 0.97 24.68
C ALA A 49 35.89 1.93 25.62
N SER A 50 37.24 1.83 25.71
CA SER A 50 38.06 2.73 26.52
C SER A 50 37.93 4.18 26.06
N SER A 51 37.90 4.47 24.78
CA SER A 51 37.69 5.81 24.24
C SER A 51 36.30 6.34 24.56
N ARG A 52 35.26 5.50 24.44
CA ARG A 52 33.85 5.86 24.70
C ARG A 52 33.64 6.19 26.17
N VAL A 53 34.18 5.41 27.11
CA VAL A 53 34.11 5.70 28.52
C VAL A 53 34.82 7.01 28.86
N ARG A 54 36.05 7.25 28.36
CA ARG A 54 36.77 8.50 28.56
C ARG A 54 36.01 9.70 27.98
N SER A 55 35.33 9.57 26.89
CA SER A 55 34.49 10.62 26.33
C SER A 55 33.32 10.94 27.26
N MET A 56 32.66 9.91 27.81
CA MET A 56 31.56 10.06 28.76
C MET A 56 32.04 10.71 30.05
N GLU A 57 33.19 10.33 30.63
CA GLU A 57 33.82 10.95 31.82
C GLU A 57 34.10 12.42 31.59
N ARG A 58 34.66 12.78 30.42
CA ARG A 58 34.88 14.22 30.08
C ARG A 58 33.58 14.98 29.92
N GLN A 59 32.55 14.39 29.32
CA GLN A 59 31.25 15.05 29.13
C GLN A 59 30.54 15.29 30.46
N LEU A 60 30.65 14.36 31.39
CA LEU A 60 30.03 14.45 32.73
C LEU A 60 30.91 15.18 33.76
N GLY A 61 32.18 15.37 33.46
CA GLY A 61 33.14 16.01 34.36
C GLY A 61 33.53 15.17 35.59
N VAL A 62 33.25 13.87 35.57
CA VAL A 62 33.55 12.94 36.69
C VAL A 62 34.16 11.65 36.20
N ALA A 63 35.09 11.07 36.99
CA ALA A 63 35.60 9.74 36.74
C ALA A 63 34.53 8.70 37.10
N LEU A 64 34.29 7.76 36.19
CA LEU A 64 33.29 6.71 36.37
C LEU A 64 33.92 5.36 36.69
N LEU A 65 35.16 5.15 36.24
CA LEU A 65 35.89 3.89 36.44
C LEU A 65 37.22 4.14 37.16
N ASP A 66 37.47 3.33 38.16
CA ASP A 66 38.78 3.12 38.75
C ASP A 66 39.47 1.98 38.02
N ARG A 67 40.65 2.25 37.44
CA ARG A 67 41.43 1.30 36.62
C ARG A 67 42.57 0.72 37.41
N SER A 68 42.51 -0.58 37.64
CA SER A 68 43.61 -1.32 38.29
C SER A 68 44.06 -2.47 37.40
N PRO A 69 45.27 -3.05 37.65
CA PRO A 69 45.72 -4.25 36.98
C PRO A 69 44.77 -5.44 37.17
N ARG A 70 43.89 -5.41 38.15
CA ARG A 70 42.91 -6.46 38.49
C ARG A 70 41.55 -6.25 37.83
N GLY A 71 41.33 -5.17 37.06
CA GLY A 71 40.10 -4.91 36.36
C GLY A 71 39.65 -3.44 36.43
N SER A 72 38.42 -3.18 36.02
CA SER A 72 37.79 -1.86 36.07
C SER A 72 36.61 -1.92 37.05
N ARG A 73 36.69 -1.13 38.12
CA ARG A 73 35.61 -0.99 39.10
C ARG A 73 34.92 0.35 38.90
N LEU A 74 33.65 0.45 39.24
CA LEU A 74 32.94 1.73 39.28
C LEU A 74 33.48 2.56 40.46
N THR A 75 33.62 3.86 40.24
CA THR A 75 33.74 4.83 41.33
C THR A 75 32.37 5.04 41.97
N ASP A 76 32.30 5.75 43.11
CA ASP A 76 31.01 6.14 43.72
C ASP A 76 30.15 6.96 42.73
N ALA A 77 30.76 7.91 42.02
CA ALA A 77 30.11 8.64 40.96
C ALA A 77 29.67 7.69 39.80
N GLY A 78 30.52 6.73 39.45
CA GLY A 78 30.20 5.73 38.44
C GLY A 78 28.99 4.87 38.83
N ALA A 79 28.84 4.48 40.09
CA ALA A 79 27.68 3.73 40.57
C ALA A 79 26.39 4.57 40.45
N LEU A 80 26.39 5.83 40.86
CA LEU A 80 25.24 6.72 40.72
C LEU A 80 24.86 6.96 39.26
N VAL A 81 25.86 7.21 38.39
CA VAL A 81 25.60 7.39 36.95
C VAL A 81 25.10 6.09 36.33
N THR A 82 25.54 4.93 36.77
CA THR A 82 25.02 3.61 36.31
C THR A 82 23.54 3.45 36.65
N ASP A 83 23.07 3.87 37.82
CA ASP A 83 21.66 3.81 38.19
C ASP A 83 20.80 4.77 37.35
N TRP A 84 21.31 5.98 37.04
CA TRP A 84 20.63 6.88 36.11
C TRP A 84 20.65 6.35 34.68
N ALA A 85 21.78 5.80 34.21
CA ALA A 85 21.94 5.20 32.92
C ALA A 85 20.92 4.06 32.69
N ARG A 86 20.69 3.24 33.74
CA ARG A 86 19.69 2.14 33.66
C ARG A 86 18.30 2.68 33.34
N ARG A 87 17.84 3.74 34.06
CA ARG A 87 16.53 4.35 33.82
C ARG A 87 16.40 4.94 32.42
N VAL A 88 17.46 5.51 31.86
CA VAL A 88 17.46 6.07 30.51
C VAL A 88 17.38 4.96 29.48
N VAL A 89 18.14 3.87 29.64
CA VAL A 89 18.12 2.71 28.73
C VAL A 89 16.76 2.01 28.79
N GLU A 90 16.20 1.76 29.98
CA GLU A 90 14.84 1.20 30.17
C GLU A 90 13.75 2.05 29.50
N ALA A 91 13.86 3.38 29.60
CA ALA A 91 12.92 4.28 28.90
C ALA A 91 13.07 4.22 27.37
N ALA A 92 14.31 4.08 26.87
CA ALA A 92 14.57 3.91 25.45
C ALA A 92 14.07 2.55 24.91
N GLU A 93 14.23 1.48 25.66
CA GLU A 93 13.68 0.17 25.35
C GLU A 93 12.13 0.20 25.31
N ALA A 94 11.51 0.86 26.29
CA ALA A 94 10.04 1.05 26.30
C ALA A 94 9.55 1.86 25.10
N PHE A 95 10.30 2.90 24.69
CA PHE A 95 10.00 3.67 23.48
C PHE A 95 10.10 2.80 22.22
N ASP A 96 11.18 2.02 22.08
CA ASP A 96 11.36 1.14 20.91
C ASP A 96 10.27 0.07 20.85
N ALA A 97 9.94 -0.56 21.98
CA ALA A 97 8.83 -1.52 22.06
C ALA A 97 7.48 -0.88 21.68
N GLY A 98 7.22 0.35 22.16
CA GLY A 98 6.02 1.09 21.76
C GLY A 98 5.98 1.44 20.27
N ALA A 99 7.12 1.87 19.71
CA ALA A 99 7.26 2.16 18.29
C ALA A 99 7.10 0.90 17.43
N GLN A 100 7.62 -0.24 17.90
CA GLN A 100 7.43 -1.53 17.23
C GLN A 100 5.96 -1.96 17.26
N ALA A 101 5.28 -1.86 18.40
CA ALA A 101 3.85 -2.18 18.51
C ALA A 101 2.97 -1.30 17.59
N LEU A 102 3.34 -0.05 17.37
CA LEU A 102 2.67 0.82 16.40
C LEU A 102 2.90 0.37 14.96
N ARG A 103 4.11 -0.08 14.63
CA ARG A 103 4.44 -0.67 13.32
C ARG A 103 3.66 -1.96 13.09
N ASP A 104 3.64 -2.87 14.06
CA ASP A 104 2.93 -4.15 13.98
C ASP A 104 1.42 -3.94 13.81
N ARG A 105 0.82 -2.96 14.50
CA ARG A 105 -0.59 -2.58 14.30
C ARG A 105 -0.86 -2.04 12.91
N ARG A 106 0.04 -1.27 12.33
CA ARG A 106 -0.08 -0.76 10.95
C ARG A 106 0.05 -1.89 9.94
N ASP A 107 0.98 -2.82 10.16
CA ASP A 107 1.23 -3.97 9.29
C ASP A 107 0.19 -5.09 9.44
N SER A 108 -0.66 -5.05 10.49
CA SER A 108 -1.74 -6.02 10.70
C SER A 108 -3.04 -5.67 9.94
N ARG A 109 -3.12 -4.53 9.26
CA ARG A 109 -4.32 -4.10 8.52
C ARG A 109 -3.95 -3.56 7.15
N LEU A 110 -4.71 -3.98 6.14
CA LEU A 110 -4.60 -3.48 4.76
C LEU A 110 -5.98 -3.12 4.25
N ARG A 111 -6.21 -1.86 3.91
CA ARG A 111 -7.44 -1.37 3.28
C ARG A 111 -7.20 -1.26 1.78
N VAL A 112 -7.85 -2.11 1.03
CA VAL A 112 -7.78 -2.14 -0.44
C VAL A 112 -9.05 -1.56 -1.01
N ALA A 113 -8.94 -0.68 -1.99
CA ALA A 113 -10.07 -0.26 -2.83
C ALA A 113 -9.88 -0.79 -4.24
N ALA A 114 -10.91 -1.33 -4.86
CA ALA A 114 -10.80 -1.89 -6.20
C ALA A 114 -12.02 -1.61 -7.08
N SER A 115 -11.77 -1.41 -8.38
CA SER A 115 -12.81 -1.37 -9.40
C SER A 115 -13.45 -2.75 -9.55
N MET A 116 -14.69 -2.79 -10.03
CA MET A 116 -15.52 -4.02 -10.07
C MET A 116 -14.80 -5.18 -10.76
N THR A 117 -14.24 -4.96 -11.95
CA THR A 117 -13.58 -6.04 -12.71
C THR A 117 -12.39 -6.61 -11.95
N ILE A 118 -11.56 -5.75 -11.36
CA ILE A 118 -10.38 -6.22 -10.60
C ILE A 118 -10.81 -6.89 -9.31
N ALA A 119 -11.80 -6.33 -8.60
CA ALA A 119 -12.31 -6.86 -7.34
C ALA A 119 -12.91 -8.27 -7.48
N GLU A 120 -13.61 -8.51 -8.59
CA GLU A 120 -14.34 -9.77 -8.81
C GLU A 120 -13.48 -10.86 -9.46
N TYR A 121 -12.57 -10.50 -10.37
CA TYR A 121 -11.91 -11.48 -11.25
C TYR A 121 -10.41 -11.66 -11.02
N LEU A 122 -9.72 -10.72 -10.39
CA LEU A 122 -8.26 -10.80 -10.19
C LEU A 122 -7.87 -10.79 -8.71
N LEU A 123 -8.44 -9.87 -7.94
CA LEU A 123 -8.04 -9.62 -6.56
C LEU A 123 -8.23 -10.84 -5.63
N PRO A 124 -9.26 -11.69 -5.76
CA PRO A 124 -9.42 -12.85 -4.89
C PRO A 124 -8.20 -13.78 -4.90
N GLY A 125 -7.62 -14.05 -6.08
CA GLY A 125 -6.40 -14.84 -6.21
C GLY A 125 -5.20 -14.21 -5.49
N TRP A 126 -5.01 -12.91 -5.67
CA TRP A 126 -3.92 -12.18 -5.01
C TRP A 126 -4.08 -12.11 -3.49
N LEU A 127 -5.31 -11.97 -2.99
CA LEU A 127 -5.58 -11.96 -1.55
C LEU A 127 -5.35 -13.33 -0.91
N ILE A 128 -5.65 -14.42 -1.60
CA ILE A 128 -5.32 -15.78 -1.15
C ILE A 128 -3.81 -15.96 -1.06
N ALA A 129 -3.06 -15.52 -2.08
CA ALA A 129 -1.60 -15.56 -2.08
C ALA A 129 -1.02 -14.70 -0.95
N LEU A 130 -1.53 -13.47 -0.77
CA LEU A 130 -1.10 -12.59 0.33
C LEU A 130 -1.34 -13.24 1.70
N ARG A 131 -2.47 -13.90 1.90
CA ARG A 131 -2.77 -14.60 3.16
C ARG A 131 -1.77 -15.72 3.44
N GLY A 132 -1.26 -16.39 2.41
CA GLY A 132 -0.19 -17.39 2.54
C GLY A 132 1.13 -16.79 3.01
N GLU A 133 1.47 -15.58 2.54
CA GLU A 133 2.71 -14.88 2.91
C GLU A 133 2.56 -14.06 4.22
N ARG A 134 1.35 -13.60 4.54
CA ARG A 134 1.01 -12.71 5.68
C ARG A 134 -0.26 -13.16 6.39
N PRO A 135 -0.27 -14.28 7.12
CA PRO A 135 -1.47 -14.85 7.73
C PRO A 135 -2.14 -13.92 8.75
N ASP A 136 -1.38 -13.05 9.41
CA ASP A 136 -1.86 -12.14 10.45
C ASP A 136 -2.40 -10.80 9.91
N THR A 137 -2.34 -10.57 8.59
CA THR A 137 -2.84 -9.35 7.99
C THR A 137 -4.34 -9.44 7.73
N ALA A 138 -5.12 -8.59 8.41
CA ALA A 138 -6.54 -8.40 8.13
C ALA A 138 -6.71 -7.49 6.91
N VAL A 139 -7.32 -8.00 5.85
CA VAL A 139 -7.61 -7.22 4.64
C VAL A 139 -9.06 -6.79 4.61
N SER A 140 -9.31 -5.50 4.36
CA SER A 140 -10.62 -4.92 4.08
C SER A 140 -10.67 -4.49 2.62
N LEU A 141 -11.66 -4.98 1.87
CA LEU A 141 -11.89 -4.63 0.47
C LEU A 141 -13.07 -3.68 0.31
N LEU A 142 -12.83 -2.53 -0.29
CA LEU A 142 -13.84 -1.53 -0.65
C LEU A 142 -14.03 -1.54 -2.17
N VAL A 143 -15.17 -2.03 -2.63
CA VAL A 143 -15.47 -2.11 -4.05
C VAL A 143 -16.17 -0.83 -4.53
N GLY A 144 -15.86 -0.38 -5.75
CA GLY A 144 -16.48 0.77 -6.38
C GLY A 144 -16.09 0.91 -7.85
N ASN A 145 -16.37 2.04 -8.47
CA ASN A 145 -15.79 2.35 -9.78
C ASN A 145 -14.42 3.04 -9.64
N SER A 146 -13.70 3.19 -10.75
CA SER A 146 -12.35 3.75 -10.73
C SER A 146 -12.28 5.14 -10.11
N ALA A 147 -13.28 5.99 -10.32
CA ALA A 147 -13.37 7.32 -9.72
C ALA A 147 -13.58 7.26 -8.19
N ALA A 148 -14.40 6.33 -7.72
CA ALA A 148 -14.61 6.13 -6.29
C ALA A 148 -13.35 5.57 -5.60
N VAL A 149 -12.64 4.64 -6.25
CA VAL A 149 -11.34 4.13 -5.78
C VAL A 149 -10.33 5.26 -5.63
N ALA A 150 -10.20 6.10 -6.65
CA ALA A 150 -9.29 7.25 -6.62
C ALA A 150 -9.59 8.19 -5.44
N ARG A 151 -10.87 8.56 -5.24
CA ARG A 151 -11.26 9.40 -4.10
C ARG A 151 -10.89 8.80 -2.75
N ARG A 152 -11.14 7.49 -2.55
CA ARG A 152 -10.82 6.80 -1.28
C ARG A 152 -9.33 6.80 -0.96
N LEU A 153 -8.47 6.74 -1.97
CA LEU A 153 -7.03 6.86 -1.78
C LEU A 153 -6.62 8.29 -1.38
N VAL A 154 -7.17 9.29 -2.08
CA VAL A 154 -6.89 10.70 -1.77
C VAL A 154 -7.38 11.08 -0.36
N THR A 155 -8.53 10.55 0.08
CA THR A 155 -9.08 10.79 1.43
C THR A 155 -8.45 9.92 2.51
N GLY A 156 -7.53 9.00 2.16
CA GLY A 156 -6.88 8.10 3.13
C GLY A 156 -7.80 6.99 3.68
N GLU A 157 -8.92 6.71 3.02
CA GLU A 157 -9.82 5.59 3.35
C GLU A 157 -9.27 4.23 2.89
N ALA A 158 -8.35 4.22 1.93
CA ALA A 158 -7.68 3.04 1.42
C ALA A 158 -6.16 3.27 1.34
N ASP A 159 -5.39 2.19 1.49
CA ASP A 159 -3.93 2.19 1.49
C ASP A 159 -3.36 1.84 0.10
N LEU A 160 -4.08 1.01 -0.65
CA LEU A 160 -3.76 0.58 -2.02
C LEU A 160 -5.06 0.51 -2.83
N GLY A 161 -5.00 0.97 -4.07
CA GLY A 161 -6.13 0.94 -4.98
C GLY A 161 -5.84 0.18 -6.26
N PHE A 162 -6.90 -0.34 -6.88
CA PHE A 162 -6.85 -0.97 -8.19
C PHE A 162 -7.91 -0.34 -9.08
N VAL A 163 -7.45 0.26 -10.18
CA VAL A 163 -8.30 0.98 -11.13
C VAL A 163 -8.10 0.47 -12.55
N GLU A 164 -9.10 0.72 -13.36
CA GLU A 164 -9.11 0.44 -14.78
C GLU A 164 -9.43 1.71 -15.56
N GLY A 165 -8.79 1.92 -16.69
CA GLY A 165 -9.03 3.13 -17.48
C GLY A 165 -7.84 3.50 -18.37
N LEU A 166 -7.87 4.74 -18.88
CA LEU A 166 -6.90 5.24 -19.86
C LEU A 166 -5.63 5.81 -19.21
N SER A 167 -5.76 6.39 -18.01
CA SER A 167 -4.67 7.07 -17.31
C SER A 167 -4.72 6.79 -15.81
N ILE A 168 -3.65 7.16 -15.11
CA ILE A 168 -3.62 7.21 -13.65
C ILE A 168 -4.43 8.45 -13.22
N PRO A 169 -5.34 8.33 -12.22
CA PRO A 169 -6.07 9.47 -11.69
C PRO A 169 -5.14 10.52 -11.07
N GLU A 170 -5.56 11.79 -11.15
CA GLU A 170 -4.81 12.92 -10.58
C GLU A 170 -4.55 12.75 -9.07
N GLY A 171 -3.38 13.17 -8.62
CA GLY A 171 -2.94 13.05 -7.21
C GLY A 171 -2.49 11.66 -6.77
N LEU A 172 -2.49 10.69 -7.69
CA LEU A 172 -2.05 9.32 -7.44
C LEU A 172 -0.83 8.97 -8.27
N ASP A 173 0.01 8.10 -7.71
CA ASP A 173 1.04 7.34 -8.43
C ASP A 173 0.51 5.94 -8.72
N GLY A 174 1.11 5.24 -9.69
CA GLY A 174 0.68 3.89 -9.98
C GLY A 174 1.54 3.15 -10.98
N THR A 175 1.25 1.87 -11.14
CA THR A 175 1.89 1.00 -12.13
C THR A 175 0.86 0.15 -12.86
N VAL A 176 1.16 -0.19 -14.10
CA VAL A 176 0.35 -1.15 -14.87
C VAL A 176 0.62 -2.56 -14.34
N ILE A 177 -0.45 -3.27 -14.02
CA ILE A 177 -0.40 -4.65 -13.49
C ILE A 177 -0.94 -5.68 -14.48
N ALA A 178 -1.82 -5.27 -15.39
CA ALA A 178 -2.35 -6.12 -16.44
C ALA A 178 -2.98 -5.28 -17.57
N HIS A 179 -3.33 -5.96 -18.66
CA HIS A 179 -4.09 -5.42 -19.78
C HIS A 179 -5.42 -6.15 -19.89
N ASP A 180 -6.47 -5.41 -20.23
CA ASP A 180 -7.80 -5.95 -20.40
C ASP A 180 -8.41 -5.52 -21.73
N ARG A 181 -9.36 -6.29 -22.19
CA ARG A 181 -10.09 -6.07 -23.44
C ARG A 181 -11.58 -5.99 -23.15
N LEU A 182 -12.19 -4.93 -23.65
CA LEU A 182 -13.64 -4.80 -23.63
C LEU A 182 -14.22 -5.39 -24.91
N VAL A 183 -15.34 -6.06 -24.78
CA VAL A 183 -16.05 -6.71 -25.88
C VAL A 183 -17.51 -6.32 -25.89
N VAL A 184 -18.08 -6.19 -27.09
CA VAL A 184 -19.53 -5.99 -27.29
C VAL A 184 -20.20 -7.35 -27.16
N VAL A 185 -21.24 -7.44 -26.35
CA VAL A 185 -22.03 -8.68 -26.18
C VAL A 185 -23.51 -8.41 -26.21
N VAL A 186 -24.25 -9.41 -26.65
CA VAL A 186 -25.71 -9.40 -26.81
C VAL A 186 -26.31 -10.75 -26.43
N ALA A 187 -27.60 -10.77 -26.12
CA ALA A 187 -28.34 -12.04 -26.03
C ALA A 187 -28.35 -12.79 -27.37
N PRO A 188 -28.46 -14.13 -27.38
CA PRO A 188 -28.55 -14.94 -28.64
C PRO A 188 -29.71 -14.59 -29.55
N SER A 189 -30.79 -14.02 -28.99
CA SER A 189 -31.97 -13.55 -29.73
C SER A 189 -31.76 -12.23 -30.46
N HIS A 190 -30.74 -11.44 -30.05
CA HIS A 190 -30.48 -10.12 -30.63
C HIS A 190 -30.02 -10.24 -32.10
N PRO A 191 -30.44 -9.32 -33.02
CA PRO A 191 -30.03 -9.37 -34.44
C PRO A 191 -28.52 -9.41 -34.64
N TRP A 192 -27.73 -8.75 -33.78
CA TRP A 192 -26.28 -8.76 -33.87
C TRP A 192 -25.63 -10.11 -33.59
N ALA A 193 -26.29 -11.02 -32.89
CA ALA A 193 -25.77 -12.35 -32.63
C ALA A 193 -25.60 -13.22 -33.89
N ARG A 194 -26.40 -12.92 -34.94
CA ARG A 194 -26.37 -13.67 -36.21
C ARG A 194 -25.61 -12.93 -37.32
N ARG A 195 -24.97 -11.84 -36.98
CA ARG A 195 -24.28 -10.97 -37.93
C ARG A 195 -23.00 -11.62 -38.45
N ARG A 196 -22.77 -11.54 -39.75
CA ARG A 196 -21.56 -12.07 -40.42
C ARG A 196 -20.46 -11.04 -40.57
N SER A 197 -20.80 -9.75 -40.59
CA SER A 197 -19.84 -8.62 -40.69
C SER A 197 -19.62 -7.96 -39.32
N PRO A 198 -18.42 -7.50 -38.99
CA PRO A 198 -18.17 -6.73 -37.75
C PRO A 198 -19.03 -5.47 -37.71
N LEU A 199 -19.37 -5.02 -36.49
CA LEU A 199 -20.00 -3.72 -36.25
C LEU A 199 -19.05 -2.61 -36.68
N LEU A 200 -19.59 -1.55 -37.24
CA LEU A 200 -18.86 -0.30 -37.44
C LEU A 200 -18.94 0.57 -36.17
N PRO A 201 -17.90 1.36 -35.86
CA PRO A 201 -17.91 2.21 -34.67
C PRO A 201 -19.09 3.20 -34.61
N GLY A 202 -19.45 3.81 -35.74
CA GLY A 202 -20.61 4.70 -35.82
C GLY A 202 -21.93 3.98 -35.55
N GLU A 203 -22.07 2.71 -35.95
CA GLU A 203 -23.25 1.90 -35.65
C GLU A 203 -23.35 1.60 -34.15
N LEU A 204 -22.23 1.25 -33.51
CA LEU A 204 -22.18 1.05 -32.06
C LEU A 204 -22.48 2.36 -31.31
N ALA A 205 -21.92 3.47 -31.77
CA ALA A 205 -22.12 4.79 -31.18
C ALA A 205 -23.57 5.25 -31.21
N ALA A 206 -24.26 5.03 -32.37
CA ALA A 206 -25.66 5.43 -32.59
C ALA A 206 -26.67 4.48 -31.91
N THR A 207 -26.25 3.32 -31.42
CA THR A 207 -27.15 2.34 -30.80
C THR A 207 -27.25 2.58 -29.30
N PRO A 208 -28.47 2.72 -28.72
CA PRO A 208 -28.65 2.74 -27.29
C PRO A 208 -28.13 1.46 -26.64
N LEU A 209 -27.23 1.58 -25.69
CA LEU A 209 -26.55 0.49 -24.99
C LEU A 209 -26.98 0.40 -23.53
N ILE A 210 -26.81 -0.77 -22.93
CA ILE A 210 -26.75 -0.92 -21.48
C ILE A 210 -25.33 -0.55 -21.06
N LEU A 211 -25.17 0.53 -20.33
CA LEU A 211 -23.88 1.10 -19.98
C LEU A 211 -23.58 0.99 -18.50
N ARG A 212 -22.30 0.99 -18.19
CA ARG A 212 -21.82 1.26 -16.84
C ARG A 212 -21.99 2.76 -16.53
N GLU A 213 -22.06 3.03 -15.24
CA GLU A 213 -22.22 4.39 -14.69
C GLU A 213 -21.02 5.28 -15.00
N HIS A 214 -21.22 6.59 -14.89
CA HIS A 214 -20.13 7.57 -14.95
C HIS A 214 -19.09 7.33 -13.86
N GLY A 215 -17.80 7.47 -14.20
CA GLY A 215 -16.69 7.15 -13.32
C GLY A 215 -16.22 5.69 -13.39
N SER A 216 -16.92 4.82 -14.11
CA SER A 216 -16.45 3.48 -14.47
C SER A 216 -15.37 3.57 -15.55
N GLY A 217 -14.24 2.85 -15.35
CA GLY A 217 -13.20 2.75 -16.38
C GLY A 217 -13.68 2.08 -17.66
N THR A 218 -14.64 1.15 -17.58
CA THR A 218 -15.32 0.57 -18.77
C THR A 218 -16.02 1.64 -19.57
N ARG A 219 -16.79 2.53 -18.91
CA ARG A 219 -17.50 3.62 -19.55
C ARG A 219 -16.54 4.62 -20.17
N GLN A 220 -15.48 5.03 -19.45
CA GLN A 220 -14.48 5.98 -19.94
C GLN A 220 -13.78 5.51 -21.23
N VAL A 221 -13.41 4.22 -21.30
CA VAL A 221 -12.77 3.65 -22.49
C VAL A 221 -13.71 3.64 -23.68
N LEU A 222 -14.97 3.31 -23.45
CA LEU A 222 -15.99 3.30 -24.51
C LEU A 222 -16.32 4.72 -25.00
N ASP A 223 -16.52 5.68 -24.08
CA ASP A 223 -16.74 7.08 -24.40
C ASP A 223 -15.59 7.65 -25.26
N ALA A 224 -14.33 7.41 -24.84
CA ALA A 224 -13.17 7.88 -25.56
C ALA A 224 -13.02 7.23 -26.95
N ALA A 225 -13.27 5.92 -27.05
CA ALA A 225 -13.16 5.19 -28.32
C ALA A 225 -14.21 5.63 -29.35
N LEU A 226 -15.37 6.05 -28.90
CA LEU A 226 -16.49 6.44 -29.78
C LEU A 226 -16.67 7.93 -29.94
N ALA A 227 -15.90 8.77 -29.23
CA ALA A 227 -15.99 10.22 -29.31
C ALA A 227 -15.87 10.78 -30.75
N VAL A 228 -14.94 10.24 -31.53
CA VAL A 228 -14.73 10.61 -32.95
C VAL A 228 -15.80 10.06 -33.91
N HIS A 229 -16.70 9.23 -33.41
CA HIS A 229 -17.79 8.62 -34.18
C HIS A 229 -19.17 9.15 -33.80
N GLY A 230 -19.23 10.35 -33.19
CA GLY A 230 -20.46 11.01 -32.79
C GLY A 230 -20.81 10.86 -31.31
N GLY A 231 -19.97 10.15 -30.55
CA GLY A 231 -20.22 9.85 -29.13
C GLY A 231 -21.29 8.77 -28.94
N LEU A 232 -21.54 8.42 -27.68
CA LEU A 232 -22.55 7.41 -27.33
C LEU A 232 -23.98 8.00 -27.42
N ALA A 233 -24.90 7.24 -27.99
CA ALA A 233 -26.32 7.48 -27.86
C ALA A 233 -26.76 7.47 -26.38
N GLN A 234 -27.93 8.04 -26.10
CA GLN A 234 -28.54 7.96 -24.78
C GLN A 234 -28.63 6.45 -24.35
N PRO A 235 -28.17 6.08 -23.15
CA PRO A 235 -28.19 4.69 -22.73
C PRO A 235 -29.61 4.15 -22.57
N LEU A 236 -29.83 2.90 -22.89
CA LEU A 236 -31.05 2.17 -22.53
C LEU A 236 -31.18 2.05 -21.01
N LEU A 237 -30.08 1.68 -20.38
CA LEU A 237 -29.94 1.55 -18.94
C LEU A 237 -28.53 2.01 -18.54
N GLU A 238 -28.42 2.68 -17.40
CA GLU A 238 -27.14 2.96 -16.75
C GLU A 238 -27.10 2.21 -15.42
N LEU A 239 -26.15 1.28 -15.26
CA LEU A 239 -26.09 0.37 -14.13
C LEU A 239 -24.67 0.37 -13.53
N SER A 240 -24.58 0.35 -12.19
CA SER A 240 -23.31 0.41 -11.45
C SER A 240 -22.71 -0.98 -11.14
N SER A 241 -23.38 -2.07 -11.51
CA SER A 241 -22.95 -3.44 -11.26
C SER A 241 -22.69 -4.21 -12.57
N THR A 242 -21.55 -4.86 -12.70
CA THR A 242 -21.23 -5.74 -13.82
C THR A 242 -22.24 -6.88 -13.94
N THR A 243 -22.65 -7.48 -12.82
CA THR A 243 -23.66 -8.52 -12.76
C THR A 243 -25.04 -8.02 -13.26
N ALA A 244 -25.44 -6.81 -12.86
CA ALA A 244 -26.69 -6.23 -13.34
C ALA A 244 -26.67 -5.95 -14.84
N VAL A 245 -25.55 -5.45 -15.39
CA VAL A 245 -25.37 -5.25 -16.85
C VAL A 245 -25.45 -6.58 -17.58
N LYS A 246 -24.79 -7.64 -17.10
CA LYS A 246 -24.87 -8.99 -17.68
C LYS A 246 -26.30 -9.50 -17.69
N GLY A 247 -26.97 -9.45 -16.53
CA GLY A 247 -28.36 -9.95 -16.41
C GLY A 247 -29.34 -9.22 -17.33
N ALA A 248 -29.21 -7.89 -17.45
CA ALA A 248 -30.03 -7.11 -18.37
C ALA A 248 -29.77 -7.47 -19.84
N ALA A 249 -28.50 -7.69 -20.22
CA ALA A 249 -28.15 -8.09 -21.57
C ALA A 249 -28.62 -9.53 -21.88
N GLU A 250 -28.49 -10.47 -20.96
CA GLU A 250 -28.98 -11.84 -21.08
C GLU A 250 -30.50 -11.91 -21.25
N SER A 251 -31.23 -11.04 -20.54
CA SER A 251 -32.68 -10.89 -20.65
C SER A 251 -33.13 -10.25 -21.95
N GLY A 252 -32.21 -9.85 -22.83
CA GLY A 252 -32.52 -9.28 -24.15
C GLY A 252 -32.84 -7.79 -24.10
N ALA A 253 -32.59 -7.06 -23.01
CA ALA A 253 -32.85 -5.62 -22.93
C ALA A 253 -32.05 -4.81 -23.96
N GLY A 254 -30.84 -5.25 -24.31
CA GLY A 254 -30.04 -4.60 -25.36
C GLY A 254 -28.56 -5.00 -25.32
N PRO A 255 -27.76 -4.42 -26.23
CA PRO A 255 -26.32 -4.66 -26.27
C PRO A 255 -25.60 -3.97 -25.13
N CYS A 256 -24.49 -4.56 -24.66
CA CYS A 256 -23.60 -3.95 -23.70
C CYS A 256 -22.12 -4.16 -24.06
N VAL A 257 -21.24 -3.41 -23.39
CA VAL A 257 -19.78 -3.50 -23.52
C VAL A 257 -19.19 -3.76 -22.14
N LEU A 258 -18.50 -4.89 -21.99
CA LEU A 258 -17.91 -5.32 -20.73
C LEU A 258 -16.49 -5.88 -20.94
N SER A 259 -15.77 -6.03 -19.84
CA SER A 259 -14.50 -6.76 -19.80
C SER A 259 -14.69 -8.21 -20.24
N GLU A 260 -13.78 -8.70 -21.06
CA GLU A 260 -13.75 -10.10 -21.45
C GLU A 260 -13.51 -11.04 -20.25
N LEU A 261 -12.78 -10.56 -19.23
CA LEU A 261 -12.58 -11.27 -17.95
C LEU A 261 -13.91 -11.55 -17.23
N ALA A 262 -14.88 -10.65 -17.39
CA ALA A 262 -16.16 -10.76 -16.69
C ALA A 262 -17.18 -11.69 -17.41
N LEU A 263 -16.84 -12.19 -18.59
CA LEU A 263 -17.80 -12.85 -19.48
C LEU A 263 -17.49 -14.34 -19.74
N GLY A 264 -16.51 -14.92 -19.03
CA GLY A 264 -16.06 -16.29 -19.30
C GLY A 264 -17.20 -17.33 -19.27
N GLU A 265 -18.04 -17.27 -18.24
CA GLU A 265 -19.15 -18.19 -18.06
C GLU A 265 -20.28 -17.94 -19.08
N GLU A 266 -20.68 -16.68 -19.29
CA GLU A 266 -21.76 -16.31 -20.19
C GLU A 266 -21.46 -16.64 -21.66
N LEU A 267 -20.20 -16.47 -22.05
CA LEU A 267 -19.75 -16.81 -23.41
C LEU A 267 -19.66 -18.33 -23.59
N SER A 268 -19.12 -19.06 -22.61
CA SER A 268 -19.01 -20.54 -22.70
C SER A 268 -20.36 -21.24 -22.70
N SER A 269 -21.30 -20.73 -21.88
CA SER A 269 -22.68 -21.23 -21.81
C SER A 269 -23.59 -20.67 -22.91
N ARG A 270 -23.10 -19.78 -23.77
CA ARG A 270 -23.85 -19.11 -24.84
C ARG A 270 -25.06 -18.30 -24.33
N ARG A 271 -25.06 -17.86 -23.08
CA ARG A 271 -26.07 -16.91 -22.56
C ARG A 271 -25.87 -15.52 -23.17
N LEU A 272 -24.62 -15.18 -23.50
CA LEU A 272 -24.26 -14.01 -24.28
C LEU A 272 -23.42 -14.39 -25.49
N VAL A 273 -23.50 -13.60 -26.54
CA VAL A 273 -22.76 -13.76 -27.78
C VAL A 273 -21.88 -12.54 -28.00
N LYS A 274 -20.60 -12.78 -28.26
CA LYS A 274 -19.64 -11.73 -28.60
C LYS A 274 -19.85 -11.25 -30.02
N VAL A 275 -19.93 -9.94 -30.20
CA VAL A 275 -20.10 -9.28 -31.50
C VAL A 275 -18.79 -8.61 -31.89
N PRO A 276 -18.16 -9.00 -33.00
CA PRO A 276 -16.96 -8.35 -33.51
C PRO A 276 -17.22 -6.88 -33.86
N ILE A 277 -16.26 -6.01 -33.57
CA ILE A 277 -16.25 -4.59 -33.98
C ILE A 277 -15.01 -4.32 -34.83
N ALA A 278 -15.16 -3.57 -35.92
CA ALA A 278 -14.07 -3.15 -36.79
C ALA A 278 -13.63 -1.71 -36.43
N GLY A 279 -12.37 -1.38 -36.75
CA GLY A 279 -11.89 0.02 -36.71
C GLY A 279 -11.58 0.62 -35.35
N VAL A 280 -12.01 0.02 -34.23
CA VAL A 280 -11.67 0.47 -32.87
C VAL A 280 -11.11 -0.65 -32.02
N ARG A 281 -10.20 -0.28 -31.14
CA ARG A 281 -9.61 -1.19 -30.16
C ARG A 281 -10.07 -0.79 -28.77
N LEU A 282 -10.95 -1.57 -28.19
CA LEU A 282 -11.46 -1.36 -26.83
C LEU A 282 -10.52 -2.07 -25.83
N ARG A 283 -9.34 -1.49 -25.64
CA ARG A 283 -8.33 -2.00 -24.69
C ARG A 283 -8.12 -1.00 -23.57
N ARG A 284 -7.82 -1.49 -22.37
CA ARG A 284 -7.50 -0.69 -21.21
C ARG A 284 -6.36 -1.30 -20.40
N GLN A 285 -5.74 -0.49 -19.59
CA GLN A 285 -4.77 -0.93 -18.63
C GLN A 285 -5.44 -1.06 -17.26
N LEU A 286 -5.13 -2.14 -16.57
CA LEU A 286 -5.42 -2.34 -15.17
C LEU A 286 -4.20 -1.86 -14.39
N ARG A 287 -4.43 -1.05 -13.37
CA ARG A 287 -3.35 -0.39 -12.61
C ARG A 287 -3.56 -0.55 -11.13
N ALA A 288 -2.45 -0.79 -10.43
CA ALA A 288 -2.36 -0.52 -9.01
C ALA A 288 -2.00 0.96 -8.82
N VAL A 289 -2.67 1.63 -7.89
CA VAL A 289 -2.53 3.07 -7.62
C VAL A 289 -2.45 3.32 -6.11
N TRP A 290 -1.74 4.39 -5.72
CA TRP A 290 -1.54 4.81 -4.34
C TRP A 290 -1.35 6.34 -4.26
N PRO A 291 -1.43 6.97 -3.08
CA PRO A 291 -1.23 8.41 -2.93
C PRO A 291 0.10 8.87 -3.50
N GLY A 292 0.09 9.96 -4.27
CA GLY A 292 1.27 10.51 -4.94
C GLY A 292 2.40 10.85 -3.97
N GLY A 293 3.65 10.67 -4.41
CA GLY A 293 4.85 10.90 -3.60
C GLY A 293 5.14 9.84 -2.54
N HIS A 294 4.32 8.79 -2.40
CA HIS A 294 4.51 7.71 -1.45
C HIS A 294 4.61 6.37 -2.19
N ARG A 295 5.51 5.50 -1.73
CA ARG A 295 5.55 4.12 -2.25
C ARG A 295 4.82 3.20 -1.26
N PRO A 296 4.07 2.21 -1.75
CA PRO A 296 3.47 1.20 -0.89
C PRO A 296 4.52 0.51 -0.01
N THR A 297 4.21 0.31 1.28
CA THR A 297 5.04 -0.37 2.27
C THR A 297 4.25 -1.49 2.94
N GLY A 298 4.91 -2.36 3.70
CA GLY A 298 4.26 -3.43 4.44
C GLY A 298 3.34 -4.30 3.54
N PRO A 299 2.15 -4.68 4.01
CA PRO A 299 1.23 -5.55 3.28
C PRO A 299 0.77 -4.99 1.93
N ALA A 300 0.70 -3.65 1.77
CA ALA A 300 0.35 -3.03 0.49
C ALA A 300 1.43 -3.27 -0.59
N ARG A 301 2.72 -3.18 -0.21
CA ARG A 301 3.84 -3.51 -1.09
C ARG A 301 3.82 -4.99 -1.47
N ASP A 302 3.55 -5.86 -0.50
CA ASP A 302 3.58 -7.30 -0.72
C ASP A 302 2.41 -7.71 -1.62
N LEU A 303 1.20 -7.17 -1.42
CA LEU A 303 0.08 -7.36 -2.35
C LEU A 303 0.42 -6.88 -3.76
N LEU A 304 1.07 -5.71 -3.90
CA LEU A 304 1.49 -5.20 -5.20
C LEU A 304 2.48 -6.13 -5.89
N SER A 305 3.40 -6.77 -5.17
CA SER A 305 4.37 -7.71 -5.73
C SER A 305 3.74 -9.00 -6.27
N LEU A 306 2.54 -9.35 -5.80
CA LEU A 306 1.78 -10.53 -6.23
C LEU A 306 1.01 -10.30 -7.53
N THR A 307 0.72 -9.03 -7.89
CA THR A 307 -0.11 -8.71 -9.07
C THR A 307 0.54 -9.02 -10.43
N GLY A 308 1.85 -9.28 -10.49
CA GLY A 308 2.58 -9.58 -11.73
C GLY A 308 2.91 -11.05 -11.95
N ARG A 309 2.49 -11.94 -11.07
CA ARG A 309 2.87 -13.36 -11.13
C ARG A 309 1.96 -14.23 -12.01
N ASP A 310 0.76 -13.72 -12.37
CA ASP A 310 -0.26 -14.46 -13.12
C ASP A 310 -0.65 -13.76 -14.45
N ALA A 311 0.16 -12.84 -14.98
CA ALA A 311 -0.13 -12.07 -16.20
C ALA A 311 0.61 -12.61 -17.43
#